data_be87a62ba0279ac525c951b8143ed527
#
_entry.id   be87a62ba0279ac525c951b8143ed527
#
_cell.length_a   1.000
_cell.length_b   1.000
_cell.length_c   1.000
_cell.angle_alpha   90.00
_cell.angle_beta   90.00
_cell.angle_gamma   90.00
#
_symmetry.space_group_name_H-M   'P 1'
#
loop_
_entity.id
_entity.type
_entity.pdbx_description
1 polymer ?
#
loop_
_entity_poly.entity_id
_entity_poly.type
_entity_poly.pdbx_seq_one_letter_code
_entity_poly.pdbx_strand_id
1 'polypeptide(L)'
;YADGDILWYDPSSERDGHPAENRLKSQKSNDELATMMTLLLGLIFFLGVHSFRLFAPIARERWMNRLGTNKYKVIYSVLSLIGFWLLVQGFVEARLTPSQLWVAPFWMKHLTLALMWPAMVLLVASWVPGNGIRNRLRHPMTLSVKVWAFAHLLSNGHLAHLMLFGGMLVWSVLLYRSAKEEDRSRMVGIMGSGAQWVNLGTLIALLLGSALWGWMVMGGGHAMLIGVSPLG
;
A
#
# COMPACT_ATOMS: atom_id res chain seq x y z
N TYR A 1 8.23 -73.37 -19.34
CA TYR A 1 8.74 -72.63 -18.16
C TYR A 1 8.80 -71.16 -18.56
N ALA A 2 7.81 -70.38 -18.09
CA ALA A 2 7.81 -68.93 -18.20
C ALA A 2 7.83 -68.42 -16.77
N ASP A 3 8.97 -67.92 -16.31
CA ASP A 3 9.08 -67.21 -15.07
C ASP A 3 8.39 -65.86 -15.25
N GLY A 4 7.20 -65.75 -14.63
CA GLY A 4 6.53 -64.48 -14.53
C GLY A 4 7.14 -63.66 -13.38
N ASP A 5 7.94 -62.66 -13.72
CA ASP A 5 8.37 -61.63 -12.77
C ASP A 5 7.14 -60.88 -12.25
N ILE A 6 6.64 -61.30 -11.10
CA ILE A 6 5.65 -60.54 -10.36
C ILE A 6 6.36 -59.32 -9.80
N LEU A 7 6.19 -58.20 -10.50
CA LEU A 7 6.59 -56.88 -9.98
C LEU A 7 5.83 -56.63 -8.69
N TRP A 8 6.51 -56.84 -7.56
CA TRP A 8 5.95 -56.49 -6.24
C TRP A 8 5.72 -55.00 -6.19
N TYR A 9 4.46 -54.60 -6.12
CA TYR A 9 4.09 -53.23 -5.80
C TYR A 9 4.50 -52.95 -4.36
N ASP A 10 5.47 -52.03 -4.18
CA ASP A 10 5.88 -51.54 -2.86
C ASP A 10 5.11 -50.24 -2.54
N PRO A 11 4.12 -50.29 -1.63
CA PRO A 11 3.32 -49.11 -1.24
C PRO A 11 4.13 -48.08 -0.45
N SER A 12 5.35 -48.39 -0.02
CA SER A 12 6.20 -47.46 0.70
C SER A 12 6.87 -46.44 -0.25
N SER A 13 7.09 -46.81 -1.50
CA SER A 13 7.70 -45.94 -2.51
C SER A 13 6.82 -44.74 -2.91
N GLU A 14 5.51 -44.85 -2.73
CA GLU A 14 4.58 -43.72 -2.96
C GLU A 14 4.51 -42.74 -1.79
N ARG A 15 4.85 -43.16 -0.57
CA ARG A 15 4.77 -42.31 0.64
C ARG A 15 5.90 -41.31 0.76
N ASP A 16 7.03 -41.58 0.17
CA ASP A 16 8.22 -40.74 0.35
C ASP A 16 8.41 -39.68 -0.75
N GLY A 17 7.50 -39.59 -1.70
CA GLY A 17 7.56 -38.65 -2.85
C GLY A 17 8.92 -38.72 -3.58
N HIS A 18 8.91 -38.56 -4.89
CA HIS A 18 10.16 -38.61 -5.66
C HIS A 18 11.14 -37.53 -5.14
N PRO A 19 12.43 -37.83 -4.84
CA PRO A 19 13.39 -36.87 -4.26
C PRO A 19 13.49 -35.55 -5.05
N ALA A 20 13.26 -35.57 -6.37
CA ALA A 20 13.20 -34.40 -7.23
C ALA A 20 11.94 -33.54 -6.93
N GLU A 21 10.79 -34.17 -6.69
CA GLU A 21 9.54 -33.47 -6.36
C GLU A 21 9.63 -32.76 -5.01
N ASN A 22 10.21 -33.42 -4.02
CA ASN A 22 10.42 -32.84 -2.68
C ASN A 22 11.40 -31.66 -2.74
N ARG A 23 12.45 -31.71 -3.58
CA ARG A 23 13.37 -30.60 -3.81
C ARG A 23 12.64 -29.41 -4.47
N LEU A 24 11.84 -29.68 -5.49
CA LEU A 24 11.07 -28.64 -6.18
C LEU A 24 10.06 -27.96 -5.25
N LYS A 25 9.36 -28.72 -4.39
CA LYS A 25 8.44 -28.17 -3.37
C LYS A 25 9.19 -27.31 -2.35
N SER A 26 10.34 -27.79 -1.88
CA SER A 26 11.19 -27.04 -0.94
C SER A 26 11.71 -25.74 -1.56
N GLN A 27 12.20 -25.79 -2.79
CA GLN A 27 12.68 -24.61 -3.50
C GLN A 27 11.58 -23.60 -3.71
N LYS A 28 10.40 -24.02 -4.18
CA LYS A 28 9.23 -23.16 -4.33
C LYS A 28 8.83 -22.48 -3.02
N SER A 29 8.80 -23.23 -1.91
CA SER A 29 8.51 -22.67 -0.59
C SER A 29 9.53 -21.63 -0.14
N ASN A 30 10.83 -21.85 -0.42
CA ASN A 30 11.89 -20.90 -0.10
C ASN A 30 11.77 -19.62 -0.94
N ASP A 31 11.45 -19.74 -2.23
CA ASP A 31 11.25 -18.58 -3.12
C ASP A 31 10.03 -17.77 -2.69
N GLU A 32 8.93 -18.43 -2.32
CA GLU A 32 7.74 -17.76 -1.76
C GLU A 32 8.06 -17.01 -0.46
N LEU A 33 8.83 -17.62 0.44
CA LEU A 33 9.24 -16.98 1.67
C LEU A 33 10.14 -15.76 1.39
N ALA A 34 11.10 -15.89 0.47
CA ALA A 34 11.99 -14.80 0.10
C ALA A 34 11.22 -13.59 -0.46
N THR A 35 10.24 -13.81 -1.34
CA THR A 35 9.42 -12.72 -1.92
C THR A 35 8.56 -12.03 -0.87
N MET A 36 7.95 -12.78 0.05
CA MET A 36 7.19 -12.20 1.16
C MET A 36 8.09 -11.42 2.13
N MET A 37 9.31 -11.89 2.38
CA MET A 37 10.29 -11.17 3.20
C MET A 37 10.74 -9.87 2.52
N THR A 38 10.94 -9.85 1.21
CA THR A 38 11.28 -8.64 0.45
C THR A 38 10.16 -7.59 0.57
N LEU A 39 8.89 -8.01 0.41
CA LEU A 39 7.73 -7.13 0.62
C LEU A 39 7.68 -6.57 2.05
N LEU A 40 7.87 -7.43 3.04
CA LEU A 40 7.84 -7.03 4.46
C LEU A 40 8.95 -6.03 4.77
N LEU A 41 10.18 -6.28 4.32
CA LEU A 41 11.31 -5.37 4.49
C LEU A 41 11.07 -4.02 3.80
N GLY A 42 10.56 -4.03 2.57
CA GLY A 42 10.16 -2.83 1.85
C GLY A 42 9.10 -2.03 2.60
N LEU A 43 8.08 -2.72 3.14
CA LEU A 43 7.01 -2.11 3.92
C LEU A 43 7.54 -1.48 5.23
N ILE A 44 8.35 -2.23 6.00
CA ILE A 44 8.95 -1.75 7.24
C ILE A 44 9.84 -0.54 6.98
N PHE A 45 10.67 -0.60 5.93
CA PHE A 45 11.56 0.49 5.59
C PHE A 45 10.77 1.73 5.15
N PHE A 46 9.81 1.58 4.23
CA PHE A 46 8.98 2.67 3.75
C PHE A 46 8.17 3.33 4.87
N LEU A 47 7.44 2.54 5.65
CA LEU A 47 6.65 3.03 6.77
C LEU A 47 7.54 3.58 7.89
N GLY A 48 8.70 2.99 8.14
CA GLY A 48 9.68 3.44 9.13
C GLY A 48 10.17 4.86 8.83
N VAL A 49 10.59 5.12 7.58
CA VAL A 49 11.00 6.46 7.14
C VAL A 49 9.85 7.47 7.31
N HIS A 50 8.63 7.10 6.91
CA HIS A 50 7.47 7.98 7.01
C HIS A 50 6.97 8.18 8.44
N SER A 51 7.25 7.23 9.33
CA SER A 51 6.91 7.28 10.75
C SER A 51 7.92 8.03 11.60
N PHE A 52 9.07 8.43 11.04
CA PHE A 52 10.11 9.13 11.79
C PHE A 52 9.60 10.41 12.45
N ARG A 53 8.68 11.12 11.77
CA ARG A 53 8.01 12.28 12.34
C ARG A 53 7.13 11.91 13.56
N LEU A 54 6.54 10.73 13.56
CA LEU A 54 5.59 10.28 14.57
C LEU A 54 6.30 9.76 15.82
N PHE A 55 7.30 8.89 15.62
CA PHE A 55 7.97 8.19 16.71
C PHE A 55 9.23 8.88 17.24
N ALA A 56 9.83 9.76 16.45
CA ALA A 56 11.07 10.43 16.82
C ALA A 56 11.10 11.94 16.50
N PRO A 57 10.10 12.73 16.99
CA PRO A 57 10.01 14.16 16.67
C PRO A 57 11.25 14.94 17.12
N ILE A 58 11.80 14.62 18.30
CA ILE A 58 13.01 15.27 18.84
C ILE A 58 14.25 14.94 17.98
N ALA A 59 14.39 13.69 17.55
CA ALA A 59 15.50 13.30 16.67
C ALA A 59 15.38 13.98 15.31
N ARG A 60 14.18 14.07 14.74
CA ARG A 60 13.90 14.80 13.51
C ARG A 60 14.33 16.27 13.61
N GLU A 61 13.97 16.93 14.70
CA GLU A 61 14.33 18.33 14.93
C GLU A 61 15.85 18.51 15.06
N ARG A 62 16.52 17.65 15.82
CA ARG A 62 17.99 17.64 15.92
C ARG A 62 18.67 17.47 14.56
N TRP A 63 18.15 16.58 13.71
CA TRP A 63 18.71 16.35 12.38
C TRP A 63 18.46 17.53 11.45
N MET A 64 17.28 18.15 11.52
CA MET A 64 16.99 19.37 10.77
C MET A 64 17.89 20.54 11.19
N ASN A 65 18.17 20.68 12.48
CA ASN A 65 19.05 21.74 13.00
C ASN A 65 20.52 21.51 12.62
N ARG A 66 20.98 20.24 12.58
CA ARG A 66 22.36 19.90 12.21
C ARG A 66 22.64 19.97 10.71
N LEU A 67 21.74 19.44 9.91
CA LEU A 67 21.92 19.31 8.46
C LEU A 67 21.37 20.51 7.68
N GLY A 68 20.49 21.27 8.29
CA GLY A 68 19.66 22.26 7.62
C GLY A 68 18.46 21.64 6.95
N THR A 69 17.38 22.40 6.84
CA THR A 69 16.07 21.93 6.34
C THR A 69 16.13 21.34 4.94
N ASN A 70 16.92 21.93 4.04
CA ASN A 70 16.98 21.48 2.64
C ASN A 70 17.69 20.13 2.49
N LYS A 71 18.85 19.97 3.13
CA LYS A 71 19.58 18.69 3.10
C LYS A 71 18.76 17.57 3.76
N TYR A 72 18.12 17.86 4.90
CA TYR A 72 17.22 16.92 5.54
C TYR A 72 16.09 16.46 4.59
N LYS A 73 15.43 17.39 3.90
CA LYS A 73 14.36 17.06 2.94
C LYS A 73 14.87 16.18 1.80
N VAL A 74 16.05 16.48 1.25
CA VAL A 74 16.66 15.67 0.17
C VAL A 74 16.91 14.23 0.66
N ILE A 75 17.58 14.06 1.81
CA ILE A 75 17.87 12.75 2.37
C ILE A 75 16.57 11.98 2.62
N TYR A 76 15.59 12.63 3.26
CA TYR A 76 14.26 12.04 3.48
C TYR A 76 13.59 11.59 2.19
N SER A 77 13.63 12.44 1.13
CA SER A 77 13.02 12.11 -0.17
C SER A 77 13.72 10.93 -0.84
N VAL A 78 15.04 10.87 -0.81
CA VAL A 78 15.83 9.76 -1.38
C VAL A 78 15.50 8.45 -0.65
N LEU A 79 15.52 8.46 0.69
CA LEU A 79 15.16 7.28 1.48
C LEU A 79 13.72 6.84 1.22
N SER A 80 12.79 7.80 1.10
CA SER A 80 11.39 7.50 0.77
C SER A 80 11.24 6.86 -0.60
N LEU A 81 11.98 7.34 -1.61
CA LEU A 81 11.97 6.77 -2.96
C LEU A 81 12.58 5.36 -3.00
N ILE A 82 13.68 5.13 -2.27
CA ILE A 82 14.28 3.79 -2.14
C ILE A 82 13.27 2.85 -1.47
N GLY A 83 12.65 3.27 -0.36
CA GLY A 83 11.65 2.46 0.34
C GLY A 83 10.43 2.17 -0.53
N PHE A 84 9.96 3.14 -1.28
CA PHE A 84 8.85 2.97 -2.22
C PHE A 84 9.21 1.98 -3.34
N TRP A 85 10.39 2.09 -3.91
CA TRP A 85 10.88 1.16 -4.93
C TRP A 85 10.96 -0.29 -4.40
N LEU A 86 11.56 -0.49 -3.23
CA LEU A 86 11.62 -1.81 -2.58
C LEU A 86 10.23 -2.38 -2.30
N LEU A 87 9.32 -1.53 -1.84
CA LEU A 87 7.93 -1.92 -1.58
C LEU A 87 7.22 -2.38 -2.86
N VAL A 88 7.38 -1.64 -3.96
CA VAL A 88 6.78 -1.98 -5.26
C VAL A 88 7.37 -3.27 -5.81
N GLN A 89 8.70 -3.43 -5.80
CA GLN A 89 9.35 -4.66 -6.27
C GLN A 89 8.91 -5.87 -5.45
N GLY A 90 9.00 -5.78 -4.12
CA GLY A 90 8.55 -6.86 -3.24
C GLY A 90 7.08 -7.22 -3.44
N PHE A 91 6.21 -6.23 -3.67
CA PHE A 91 4.80 -6.48 -3.93
C PHE A 91 4.55 -7.14 -5.30
N VAL A 92 5.22 -6.67 -6.37
CA VAL A 92 5.09 -7.25 -7.72
C VAL A 92 5.51 -8.72 -7.72
N GLU A 93 6.57 -9.08 -7.02
CA GLU A 93 7.02 -10.46 -6.89
C GLU A 93 6.07 -11.28 -5.99
N ALA A 94 5.75 -10.80 -4.79
CA ALA A 94 4.95 -11.53 -3.81
C ALA A 94 3.51 -11.81 -4.30
N ARG A 95 2.92 -10.96 -5.13
CA ARG A 95 1.57 -11.19 -5.66
C ARG A 95 1.49 -12.32 -6.69
N LEU A 96 2.63 -12.75 -7.27
CA LEU A 96 2.68 -13.88 -8.20
C LEU A 96 2.61 -15.22 -7.48
N THR A 97 2.79 -15.24 -6.17
CA THR A 97 2.64 -16.44 -5.35
C THR A 97 1.16 -16.68 -5.01
N PRO A 98 0.62 -17.89 -5.22
CA PRO A 98 -0.79 -18.19 -5.04
C PRO A 98 -1.15 -18.42 -3.57
N SER A 99 -1.07 -17.37 -2.75
CA SER A 99 -1.45 -17.40 -1.33
C SER A 99 -2.80 -16.73 -1.10
N GLN A 100 -3.85 -17.28 -1.72
CA GLN A 100 -5.21 -16.76 -1.62
C GLN A 100 -5.82 -17.09 -0.26
N LEU A 101 -6.26 -16.07 0.48
CA LEU A 101 -6.90 -16.17 1.79
C LEU A 101 -8.42 -16.13 1.69
N TRP A 102 -8.97 -15.32 0.77
CA TRP A 102 -10.41 -15.26 0.47
C TRP A 102 -10.65 -14.86 -0.98
N VAL A 103 -11.85 -15.16 -1.47
CA VAL A 103 -12.34 -14.75 -2.80
C VAL A 103 -13.28 -13.58 -2.60
N ALA A 104 -12.91 -12.41 -3.14
CA ALA A 104 -13.79 -11.25 -3.08
C ALA A 104 -14.97 -11.42 -4.04
N PRO A 105 -16.22 -11.20 -3.61
CA PRO A 105 -17.39 -11.16 -4.50
C PRO A 105 -17.23 -10.11 -5.59
N PHE A 106 -17.78 -10.36 -6.77
CA PHE A 106 -17.62 -9.50 -7.94
C PHE A 106 -18.01 -8.03 -7.69
N TRP A 107 -19.08 -7.79 -6.94
CA TRP A 107 -19.56 -6.46 -6.62
C TRP A 107 -18.56 -5.62 -5.79
N MET A 108 -17.65 -6.26 -5.04
CA MET A 108 -16.61 -5.55 -4.29
C MET A 108 -15.63 -4.79 -5.19
N LYS A 109 -15.39 -5.26 -6.43
CA LYS A 109 -14.60 -4.52 -7.41
C LYS A 109 -15.23 -3.17 -7.74
N HIS A 110 -16.56 -3.12 -7.92
CA HIS A 110 -17.27 -1.86 -8.18
C HIS A 110 -17.20 -0.91 -6.98
N LEU A 111 -17.35 -1.45 -5.76
CA LEU A 111 -17.20 -0.66 -4.54
C LEU A 111 -15.77 -0.10 -4.42
N THR A 112 -14.76 -0.92 -4.72
CA THR A 112 -13.36 -0.46 -4.76
C THR A 112 -13.15 0.67 -5.75
N LEU A 113 -13.65 0.56 -6.98
CA LEU A 113 -13.58 1.62 -7.99
C LEU A 113 -14.25 2.90 -7.51
N ALA A 114 -15.43 2.80 -6.88
CA ALA A 114 -16.15 3.94 -6.32
C ALA A 114 -15.37 4.62 -5.17
N LEU A 115 -14.77 3.85 -4.27
CA LEU A 115 -13.94 4.36 -3.15
C LEU A 115 -12.62 4.95 -3.64
N MET A 116 -12.07 4.48 -4.75
CA MET A 116 -10.84 5.01 -5.32
C MET A 116 -11.01 6.43 -5.84
N TRP A 117 -12.21 6.81 -6.32
CA TRP A 117 -12.46 8.19 -6.74
C TRP A 117 -12.22 9.22 -5.61
N PRO A 118 -12.90 9.15 -4.44
CA PRO A 118 -12.62 10.08 -3.35
C PRO A 118 -11.18 9.95 -2.82
N ALA A 119 -10.56 8.77 -2.88
CA ALA A 119 -9.16 8.62 -2.50
C ALA A 119 -8.24 9.46 -3.40
N MET A 120 -8.43 9.44 -4.73
CA MET A 120 -7.64 10.26 -5.66
C MET A 120 -7.92 11.76 -5.49
N VAL A 121 -9.17 12.15 -5.28
CA VAL A 121 -9.53 13.55 -4.98
C VAL A 121 -8.84 14.03 -3.69
N LEU A 122 -8.86 13.23 -2.62
CA LEU A 122 -8.18 13.55 -1.36
C LEU A 122 -6.66 13.67 -1.53
N LEU A 123 -6.07 12.79 -2.35
CA LEU A 123 -4.64 12.84 -2.66
C LEU A 123 -4.28 14.17 -3.32
N VAL A 124 -4.99 14.55 -4.36
CA VAL A 124 -4.76 15.81 -5.08
C VAL A 124 -5.06 17.02 -4.19
N ALA A 125 -6.14 16.98 -3.41
CA ALA A 125 -6.48 18.05 -2.46
C ALA A 125 -5.38 18.27 -1.40
N SER A 126 -4.57 17.26 -1.10
CA SER A 126 -3.44 17.42 -0.17
C SER A 126 -2.34 18.35 -0.72
N TRP A 127 -2.25 18.49 -2.04
CA TRP A 127 -1.21 19.25 -2.75
C TRP A 127 -1.69 20.63 -3.22
N VAL A 128 -2.99 20.75 -3.52
CA VAL A 128 -3.57 22.03 -3.94
C VAL A 128 -3.71 22.95 -2.73
N PRO A 129 -3.05 24.10 -2.70
CA PRO A 129 -3.15 25.04 -1.56
C PRO A 129 -4.51 25.72 -1.52
N GLY A 130 -4.97 26.07 -0.31
CA GLY A 130 -6.15 26.92 -0.10
C GLY A 130 -7.51 26.28 -0.46
N ASN A 131 -7.55 24.98 -0.83
CA ASN A 131 -8.81 24.31 -1.15
C ASN A 131 -9.65 23.98 0.13
N GLY A 132 -10.96 23.98 -0.01
CA GLY A 132 -11.91 23.76 1.08
C GLY A 132 -11.84 22.36 1.68
N ILE A 133 -11.51 21.33 0.85
CA ILE A 133 -11.33 19.94 1.31
C ILE A 133 -10.18 19.87 2.32
N ARG A 134 -9.01 20.42 1.95
CA ARG A 134 -7.83 20.46 2.83
C ARG A 134 -8.08 21.28 4.09
N ASN A 135 -8.71 22.44 3.96
CA ASN A 135 -9.00 23.32 5.09
C ASN A 135 -9.90 22.65 6.11
N ARG A 136 -10.86 21.84 5.66
CA ARG A 136 -11.82 21.19 6.56
C ARG A 136 -11.38 19.83 7.09
N LEU A 137 -10.78 18.98 6.23
CA LEU A 137 -10.31 17.65 6.62
C LEU A 137 -8.91 17.68 7.26
N ARG A 138 -8.14 18.76 7.03
CA ARG A 138 -6.77 19.04 7.53
C ARG A 138 -5.70 18.04 7.09
N HIS A 139 -6.01 16.75 7.10
CA HIS A 139 -5.07 15.65 6.76
C HIS A 139 -5.56 14.83 5.57
N PRO A 140 -5.85 15.45 4.39
CA PRO A 140 -6.44 14.75 3.25
C PRO A 140 -5.54 13.67 2.67
N MET A 141 -4.20 13.82 2.70
CA MET A 141 -3.25 12.80 2.26
C MET A 141 -3.40 11.50 3.08
N THR A 142 -3.42 11.61 4.40
CA THR A 142 -3.56 10.45 5.28
C THR A 142 -4.92 9.77 5.12
N LEU A 143 -5.98 10.56 4.90
CA LEU A 143 -7.31 10.03 4.59
C LEU A 143 -7.34 9.34 3.23
N SER A 144 -6.66 9.90 2.22
CA SER A 144 -6.50 9.27 0.90
C SER A 144 -5.88 7.87 1.02
N VAL A 145 -4.74 7.76 1.72
CA VAL A 145 -4.06 6.47 1.93
C VAL A 145 -4.97 5.49 2.68
N LYS A 146 -5.70 5.96 3.69
CA LYS A 146 -6.65 5.12 4.44
C LYS A 146 -7.76 4.56 3.55
N VAL A 147 -8.40 5.41 2.73
CA VAL A 147 -9.48 4.99 1.82
C VAL A 147 -8.93 4.08 0.73
N TRP A 148 -7.76 4.41 0.15
CA TRP A 148 -7.07 3.62 -0.86
C TRP A 148 -6.74 2.20 -0.34
N ALA A 149 -6.12 2.10 0.82
CA ALA A 149 -5.75 0.81 1.39
C ALA A 149 -6.96 -0.04 1.74
N PHE A 150 -7.98 0.57 2.35
CA PHE A 150 -9.24 -0.10 2.65
C PHE A 150 -9.95 -0.61 1.40
N ALA A 151 -10.06 0.23 0.36
CA ALA A 151 -10.69 -0.14 -0.91
C ALA A 151 -10.00 -1.35 -1.56
N HIS A 152 -8.66 -1.37 -1.57
CA HIS A 152 -7.91 -2.49 -2.14
C HIS A 152 -8.07 -3.78 -1.32
N LEU A 153 -8.18 -3.70 0.01
CA LEU A 153 -8.46 -4.88 0.85
C LEU A 153 -9.81 -5.52 0.55
N LEU A 154 -10.82 -4.74 0.17
CA LEU A 154 -12.14 -5.29 -0.16
C LEU A 154 -12.09 -6.23 -1.37
N SER A 155 -11.30 -5.91 -2.38
CA SER A 155 -11.28 -6.64 -3.66
C SER A 155 -10.11 -7.62 -3.82
N ASN A 156 -9.16 -7.64 -2.89
CA ASN A 156 -7.93 -8.42 -3.04
C ASN A 156 -7.69 -9.33 -1.83
N GLY A 157 -7.89 -10.63 -2.02
CA GLY A 157 -7.84 -11.65 -0.96
C GLY A 157 -6.54 -12.44 -0.87
N HIS A 158 -5.42 -11.97 -1.41
CA HIS A 158 -4.12 -12.64 -1.30
C HIS A 158 -3.29 -12.11 -0.13
N LEU A 159 -2.40 -12.95 0.42
CA LEU A 159 -1.55 -12.59 1.55
C LEU A 159 -0.69 -11.35 1.26
N ALA A 160 -0.09 -11.24 0.07
CA ALA A 160 0.69 -10.07 -0.33
C ALA A 160 -0.13 -8.77 -0.27
N HIS A 161 -1.41 -8.80 -0.70
CA HIS A 161 -2.32 -7.67 -0.62
C HIS A 161 -2.68 -7.33 0.83
N LEU A 162 -2.93 -8.35 1.66
CA LEU A 162 -3.19 -8.15 3.09
C LEU A 162 -2.00 -7.49 3.79
N MET A 163 -0.78 -7.94 3.51
CA MET A 163 0.44 -7.35 4.08
C MET A 163 0.60 -5.89 3.66
N LEU A 164 0.51 -5.60 2.36
CA LEU A 164 0.68 -4.25 1.84
C LEU A 164 -0.44 -3.31 2.33
N PHE A 165 -1.67 -3.62 1.94
CA PHE A 165 -2.81 -2.72 2.20
C PHE A 165 -3.22 -2.72 3.67
N GLY A 166 -3.09 -3.85 4.37
CA GLY A 166 -3.31 -3.95 5.81
C GLY A 166 -2.29 -3.12 6.59
N GLY A 167 -1.01 -3.25 6.28
CA GLY A 167 0.06 -2.45 6.87
C GLY A 167 -0.12 -0.94 6.62
N MET A 168 -0.42 -0.56 5.38
CA MET A 168 -0.70 0.83 5.01
C MET A 168 -1.95 1.37 5.69
N LEU A 169 -2.99 0.56 5.85
CA LEU A 169 -4.22 0.95 6.54
C LEU A 169 -3.97 1.21 8.02
N VAL A 170 -3.35 0.26 8.72
CA VAL A 170 -3.00 0.41 10.14
C VAL A 170 -2.12 1.65 10.34
N TRP A 171 -1.07 1.79 9.55
CA TRP A 171 -0.18 2.95 9.61
C TRP A 171 -0.94 4.28 9.39
N SER A 172 -1.79 4.36 8.37
CA SER A 172 -2.54 5.58 8.06
C SER A 172 -3.55 5.94 9.16
N VAL A 173 -4.15 4.94 9.82
CA VAL A 173 -5.04 5.15 10.98
C VAL A 173 -4.26 5.71 12.16
N LEU A 174 -3.09 5.15 12.48
CA LEU A 174 -2.24 5.62 13.58
C LEU A 174 -1.74 7.05 13.32
N LEU A 175 -1.26 7.32 12.08
CA LEU A 175 -0.80 8.64 11.69
C LEU A 175 -1.94 9.68 11.75
N TYR A 176 -3.14 9.31 11.29
CA TYR A 176 -4.29 10.21 11.34
C TYR A 176 -4.71 10.54 12.78
N ARG A 177 -4.71 9.53 13.67
CA ARG A 177 -5.00 9.73 15.10
C ARG A 177 -4.00 10.68 15.75
N SER A 178 -2.71 10.46 15.54
CA SER A 178 -1.65 11.34 16.06
C SER A 178 -1.76 12.77 15.53
N ALA A 179 -2.03 12.93 14.23
CA ALA A 179 -2.20 14.25 13.64
C ALA A 179 -3.44 14.99 14.22
N LYS A 180 -4.53 14.27 14.49
CA LYS A 180 -5.72 14.83 15.16
C LYS A 180 -5.45 15.22 16.61
N GLU A 181 -4.65 14.46 17.32
CA GLU A 181 -4.26 14.80 18.70
C GLU A 181 -3.36 16.03 18.72
N GLU A 182 -2.42 16.14 17.78
CA GLU A 182 -1.61 17.35 17.60
C GLU A 182 -2.48 18.58 17.28
N ASP A 183 -3.51 18.43 16.43
CA ASP A 183 -4.46 19.51 16.14
C ASP A 183 -5.24 19.96 17.41
N ARG A 184 -5.66 19.00 18.25
CA ARG A 184 -6.36 19.28 19.50
C ARG A 184 -5.47 20.01 20.49
N SER A 185 -4.24 19.54 20.69
CA SER A 185 -3.28 20.14 21.64
C SER A 185 -2.91 21.57 21.24
N ARG A 186 -2.92 21.86 19.94
CA ARG A 186 -2.65 23.20 19.41
C ARG A 186 -3.88 24.11 19.34
N MET A 187 -5.05 23.68 19.81
CA MET A 187 -6.33 24.40 19.70
C MET A 187 -6.68 24.87 18.26
N VAL A 188 -6.11 24.22 17.27
CA VAL A 188 -6.24 24.59 15.85
C VAL A 188 -7.67 24.41 15.34
N GLY A 189 -8.56 23.75 16.11
CA GLY A 189 -9.95 23.44 15.76
C GLY A 189 -10.93 24.61 15.88
N ILE A 190 -10.61 25.60 16.67
CA ILE A 190 -11.59 26.66 17.04
C ILE A 190 -11.62 27.78 15.98
N MET A 191 -10.57 27.98 15.21
CA MET A 191 -10.43 29.13 14.29
C MET A 191 -10.74 28.84 12.82
N GLY A 192 -11.10 27.61 12.43
CA GLY A 192 -11.17 27.21 11.02
C GLY A 192 -12.57 26.97 10.42
N SER A 193 -13.67 27.36 11.09
CA SER A 193 -15.03 27.02 10.63
C SER A 193 -15.58 27.91 9.49
N GLY A 194 -14.88 28.96 9.09
CA GLY A 194 -15.32 29.90 8.03
C GLY A 194 -14.84 29.58 6.62
N ALA A 195 -14.04 28.56 6.41
CA ALA A 195 -13.53 28.24 5.08
C ALA A 195 -14.64 27.70 4.17
N GLN A 196 -14.92 28.40 3.07
CA GLN A 196 -15.86 27.94 2.05
C GLN A 196 -15.44 26.58 1.51
N TRP A 197 -16.42 25.63 1.45
CA TRP A 197 -16.18 24.32 0.87
C TRP A 197 -15.85 24.37 -0.61
N VAL A 198 -16.56 25.23 -1.32
CA VAL A 198 -16.43 25.38 -2.77
C VAL A 198 -15.67 26.67 -3.03
N ASN A 199 -14.44 26.51 -3.51
CA ASN A 199 -13.61 27.57 -4.03
C ASN A 199 -12.82 27.03 -5.24
N LEU A 200 -12.10 27.89 -5.94
CA LEU A 200 -11.33 27.52 -7.12
C LEU A 200 -10.36 26.36 -6.84
N GLY A 201 -9.66 26.37 -5.68
CA GLY A 201 -8.77 25.29 -5.29
C GLY A 201 -9.49 23.96 -5.09
N THR A 202 -10.72 23.96 -4.57
CA THR A 202 -11.55 22.76 -4.45
C THR A 202 -11.97 22.22 -5.82
N LEU A 203 -12.37 23.09 -6.74
CA LEU A 203 -12.71 22.69 -8.11
C LEU A 203 -11.50 22.09 -8.84
N ILE A 204 -10.32 22.71 -8.70
CA ILE A 204 -9.06 22.16 -9.24
C ILE A 204 -8.77 20.78 -8.64
N ALA A 205 -8.90 20.63 -7.34
CA ALA A 205 -8.65 19.34 -6.68
C ALA A 205 -9.63 18.24 -7.15
N LEU A 206 -10.90 18.58 -7.34
CA LEU A 206 -11.93 17.69 -7.87
C LEU A 206 -11.62 17.29 -9.32
N LEU A 207 -11.34 18.26 -10.18
CA LEU A 207 -11.06 18.01 -11.61
C LEU A 207 -9.79 17.15 -11.78
N LEU A 208 -8.68 17.53 -11.16
CA LEU A 208 -7.42 16.80 -11.27
C LEU A 208 -7.50 15.44 -10.59
N GLY A 209 -8.18 15.32 -9.45
CA GLY A 209 -8.39 14.04 -8.77
C GLY A 209 -9.25 13.08 -9.58
N SER A 210 -10.31 13.61 -10.24
CA SER A 210 -11.16 12.82 -11.15
C SER A 210 -10.41 12.41 -12.41
N ALA A 211 -9.60 13.30 -12.98
CA ALA A 211 -8.75 12.99 -14.13
C ALA A 211 -7.70 11.91 -13.77
N LEU A 212 -7.06 12.02 -12.60
CA LEU A 212 -6.13 11.02 -12.12
C LEU A 212 -6.82 9.65 -11.93
N TRP A 213 -8.00 9.62 -11.31
CA TRP A 213 -8.79 8.40 -11.19
C TRP A 213 -9.15 7.81 -12.55
N GLY A 214 -9.66 8.62 -13.48
CA GLY A 214 -9.99 8.19 -14.84
C GLY A 214 -8.77 7.64 -15.59
N TRP A 215 -7.61 8.28 -15.47
CA TRP A 215 -6.38 7.78 -16.05
C TRP A 215 -5.93 6.45 -15.46
N MET A 216 -6.02 6.30 -14.13
CA MET A 216 -5.67 5.04 -13.45
C MET A 216 -6.59 3.89 -13.87
N VAL A 217 -7.90 4.15 -14.05
CA VAL A 217 -8.90 3.11 -14.35
C VAL A 217 -8.97 2.81 -15.84
N MET A 218 -9.12 3.85 -16.69
CA MET A 218 -9.40 3.72 -18.14
C MET A 218 -8.15 3.98 -18.99
N GLY A 219 -7.25 4.85 -18.55
CA GLY A 219 -6.05 5.27 -19.28
C GLY A 219 -4.85 4.34 -19.11
N GLY A 220 -5.02 3.19 -18.48
CA GLY A 220 -3.95 2.20 -18.31
C GLY A 220 -2.91 2.55 -17.24
N GLY A 221 -3.08 3.64 -16.48
CA GLY A 221 -2.11 4.06 -15.46
C GLY A 221 -1.86 3.00 -14.39
N HIS A 222 -2.90 2.29 -13.95
CA HIS A 222 -2.76 1.19 -13.00
C HIS A 222 -2.02 -0.01 -13.62
N ALA A 223 -2.34 -0.37 -14.86
CA ALA A 223 -1.65 -1.45 -15.56
C ALA A 223 -0.17 -1.12 -15.81
N MET A 224 0.14 0.15 -16.12
CA MET A 224 1.51 0.63 -16.32
C MET A 224 2.34 0.57 -15.02
N LEU A 225 1.76 0.89 -13.88
CA LEU A 225 2.46 0.91 -12.59
C LEU A 225 2.56 -0.47 -11.94
N ILE A 226 1.49 -1.25 -12.00
CA ILE A 226 1.35 -2.50 -11.24
C ILE A 226 1.25 -3.72 -12.17
N GLY A 227 1.06 -3.52 -13.49
CA GLY A 227 0.93 -4.59 -14.46
C GLY A 227 -0.44 -5.30 -14.46
N VAL A 228 -1.48 -4.69 -13.86
CA VAL A 228 -2.85 -5.25 -13.82
C VAL A 228 -3.86 -4.14 -14.13
N SER A 229 -4.85 -4.46 -14.99
CA SER A 229 -5.99 -3.58 -15.22
C SER A 229 -7.01 -3.67 -14.08
N PRO A 230 -7.57 -2.55 -13.59
CA PRO A 230 -8.65 -2.57 -12.60
C PRO A 230 -9.98 -3.08 -13.16
N LEU A 231 -10.13 -3.04 -14.47
CA LEU A 231 -11.37 -3.45 -15.17
C LEU A 231 -11.37 -4.93 -15.57
N GLY A 232 -10.24 -5.65 -15.47
CA GLY A 232 -10.08 -7.06 -15.82
C GLY A 232 -9.06 -7.28 -16.88
#